data_4dca26ef8720614dabfcc38c5fceab35
#
_entry.id   4dca26ef8720614dabfcc38c5fceab35
#
_cell.length_a   1.000
_cell.length_b   1.000
_cell.length_c   1.000
_cell.angle_alpha   90.00
_cell.angle_beta   90.00
_cell.angle_gamma   90.00
#
_symmetry.space_group_name_H-M   'P 1'
#
loop_
_entity.id
_entity.type
_entity.pdbx_description
1 polymer ?
#
loop_
_entity_poly.entity_id
_entity_poly.type
_entity_poly.pdbx_seq_one_letter_code
_entity_poly.pdbx_strand_id
1 'polypeptide(L)'
;QMAVHLPLSVEAQAECRFLLLSPNNLLKPSDGGPVAVPSQDMVLGIYYLTQERPGVKGEGMIFKSFNEALLAYENAAVTLHSRVKVRVSKKMPDGTVKTGTVESTVGRFMFNEIIPQDLGFVDREVEGNELLLEVDFHVGKKQLKQILEKCINNHGATKTAETLDAIKSLGYKYSTRAAMTVSISDMEVPAAKKEILAEAESLSLIHISE
;
A
#
# COMPACT_ATOMS: atom_id res chain seq x y z
N GLN A 1 4.13 32.18 -3.02
CA GLN A 1 2.76 32.54 -2.59
C GLN A 1 1.76 31.98 -3.59
N MET A 2 0.65 31.46 -3.10
CA MET A 2 -0.46 30.99 -3.94
C MET A 2 -1.72 31.77 -3.60
N ALA A 3 -2.52 32.08 -4.62
CA ALA A 3 -3.83 32.71 -4.47
C ALA A 3 -4.92 31.69 -4.84
N VAL A 4 -6.09 31.86 -4.24
CA VAL A 4 -7.28 31.06 -4.55
C VAL A 4 -8.31 31.95 -5.21
N HIS A 5 -8.74 31.58 -6.41
CA HIS A 5 -9.74 32.31 -7.18
C HIS A 5 -10.93 31.40 -7.50
N LEU A 6 -12.13 31.95 -7.40
CA LEU A 6 -13.37 31.28 -7.79
C LEU A 6 -13.65 31.55 -9.28
N PRO A 7 -13.88 30.52 -10.12
CA PRO A 7 -14.25 30.75 -11.51
C PRO A 7 -15.66 31.38 -11.60
N LEU A 8 -15.75 32.53 -12.27
CA LEU A 8 -16.98 33.32 -12.30
C LEU A 8 -17.84 33.04 -13.54
N SER A 9 -17.22 32.79 -14.72
CA SER A 9 -17.97 32.52 -15.95
C SER A 9 -18.28 31.04 -16.11
N VAL A 10 -19.28 30.71 -16.91
CA VAL A 10 -19.68 29.33 -17.21
C VAL A 10 -18.56 28.58 -17.95
N GLU A 11 -17.86 29.26 -18.85
CA GLU A 11 -16.72 28.74 -19.60
C GLU A 11 -15.56 28.37 -18.65
N ALA A 12 -15.21 29.30 -17.73
CA ALA A 12 -14.17 29.08 -16.75
C ALA A 12 -14.53 27.89 -15.80
N GLN A 13 -15.79 27.76 -15.41
CA GLN A 13 -16.26 26.63 -14.62
C GLN A 13 -16.15 25.31 -15.39
N ALA A 14 -16.48 25.31 -16.68
CA ALA A 14 -16.34 24.14 -17.54
C ALA A 14 -14.86 23.74 -17.69
N GLU A 15 -13.96 24.68 -17.96
CA GLU A 15 -12.52 24.43 -18.04
C GLU A 15 -11.98 23.86 -16.71
N CYS A 16 -12.37 24.42 -15.58
CA CYS A 16 -11.99 23.89 -14.27
C CYS A 16 -12.42 22.43 -14.08
N ARG A 17 -13.61 22.06 -14.51
CA ARG A 17 -14.12 20.69 -14.41
C ARG A 17 -13.40 19.72 -15.32
N PHE A 18 -13.09 20.10 -16.55
CA PHE A 18 -12.49 19.22 -17.53
C PHE A 18 -10.96 19.14 -17.43
N LEU A 19 -10.30 20.26 -17.08
CA LEU A 19 -8.84 20.36 -17.12
C LEU A 19 -8.19 20.30 -15.73
N LEU A 20 -8.82 20.86 -14.68
CA LEU A 20 -8.16 21.07 -13.39
C LEU A 20 -8.53 20.05 -12.30
N LEU A 21 -9.62 19.28 -12.47
CA LEU A 21 -9.98 18.28 -11.48
C LEU A 21 -8.88 17.21 -11.33
N SER A 22 -8.59 16.87 -10.08
CA SER A 22 -7.55 15.90 -9.72
C SER A 22 -7.69 14.54 -10.43
N PRO A 23 -8.88 13.94 -10.58
CA PRO A 23 -9.02 12.67 -11.33
C PRO A 23 -8.57 12.75 -12.79
N ASN A 24 -8.59 13.94 -13.39
CA ASN A 24 -8.17 14.16 -14.77
C ASN A 24 -6.65 14.43 -14.90
N ASN A 25 -5.94 14.59 -13.77
CA ASN A 25 -4.53 14.97 -13.70
C ASN A 25 -3.73 14.00 -12.83
N LEU A 26 -3.94 12.70 -13.00
CA LEU A 26 -3.27 11.67 -12.19
C LEU A 26 -1.85 11.37 -12.67
N LEU A 27 -1.47 11.77 -13.88
CA LEU A 27 -0.16 11.54 -14.46
C LEU A 27 0.68 12.81 -14.52
N LYS A 28 1.96 12.67 -14.19
CA LYS A 28 2.93 13.76 -14.34
C LYS A 28 3.27 13.98 -15.80
N PRO A 29 3.32 15.23 -16.27
CA PRO A 29 3.73 15.54 -17.62
C PRO A 29 5.23 15.30 -17.88
N SER A 30 6.06 15.21 -16.83
CA SER A 30 7.50 15.05 -16.95
C SER A 30 7.93 13.62 -17.25
N ASP A 31 7.33 12.63 -16.58
CA ASP A 31 7.76 11.22 -16.62
C ASP A 31 6.59 10.24 -16.84
N GLY A 32 5.35 10.75 -16.95
CA GLY A 32 4.16 9.92 -17.08
C GLY A 32 3.81 9.09 -15.82
N GLY A 33 4.56 9.25 -14.75
CA GLY A 33 4.28 8.56 -13.50
C GLY A 33 3.11 9.17 -12.73
N PRO A 34 2.52 8.46 -11.75
CA PRO A 34 1.41 8.97 -10.96
C PRO A 34 1.84 10.19 -10.11
N VAL A 35 1.01 11.25 -10.14
CA VAL A 35 1.18 12.46 -9.31
C VAL A 35 0.67 12.21 -7.90
N ALA A 36 -0.56 11.68 -7.81
CA ALA A 36 -1.20 11.38 -6.54
C ALA A 36 -0.71 10.00 -6.04
N VAL A 37 0.13 10.00 -5.03
CA VAL A 37 0.64 8.78 -4.38
C VAL A 37 0.39 8.90 -2.88
N PRO A 38 -0.11 7.84 -2.23
CA PRO A 38 -0.24 7.83 -0.78
C PRO A 38 1.06 8.17 -0.07
N SER A 39 0.97 8.88 1.05
CA SER A 39 2.12 9.35 1.82
C SER A 39 1.87 9.25 3.32
N GLN A 40 2.92 9.39 4.12
CA GLN A 40 2.85 9.47 5.59
C GLN A 40 2.02 8.33 6.20
N ASP A 41 0.98 8.65 6.97
CA ASP A 41 0.16 7.68 7.71
C ASP A 41 -0.61 6.72 6.81
N MET A 42 -0.93 7.11 5.58
CA MET A 42 -1.54 6.21 4.61
C MET A 42 -0.59 5.05 4.26
N VAL A 43 0.69 5.38 4.00
CA VAL A 43 1.73 4.37 3.73
C VAL A 43 1.99 3.53 4.98
N LEU A 44 2.08 4.17 6.14
CA LEU A 44 2.32 3.48 7.41
C LEU A 44 1.23 2.45 7.72
N GLY A 45 -0.04 2.81 7.51
CA GLY A 45 -1.16 1.90 7.72
C GLY A 45 -1.14 0.70 6.78
N ILE A 46 -0.85 0.91 5.49
CA ILE A 46 -0.74 -0.19 4.52
C ILE A 46 0.50 -1.04 4.79
N TYR A 47 1.62 -0.43 5.15
CA TYR A 47 2.83 -1.13 5.57
C TYR A 47 2.54 -2.09 6.74
N TYR A 48 1.90 -1.58 7.79
CA TYR A 48 1.48 -2.39 8.94
C TYR A 48 0.51 -3.51 8.54
N LEU A 49 -0.50 -3.19 7.71
CA LEU A 49 -1.52 -4.14 7.27
C LEU A 49 -0.92 -5.31 6.48
N THR A 50 0.07 -5.04 5.62
CA THR A 50 0.66 -6.06 4.74
C THR A 50 1.89 -6.76 5.32
N GLN A 51 2.29 -6.40 6.54
CA GLN A 51 3.39 -7.04 7.25
C GLN A 51 3.04 -8.48 7.60
N GLU A 52 4.00 -9.38 7.44
CA GLU A 52 3.91 -10.77 7.90
C GLU A 52 4.76 -10.94 9.16
N ARG A 53 4.23 -11.68 10.13
CA ARG A 53 4.95 -12.03 11.36
C ARG A 53 4.79 -13.52 11.60
N PRO A 54 5.87 -14.32 11.58
CA PRO A 54 5.81 -15.73 11.91
C PRO A 54 5.57 -15.96 13.41
N GLY A 55 4.96 -17.07 13.76
CA GLY A 55 4.75 -17.46 15.15
C GLY A 55 3.64 -16.70 15.87
N VAL A 56 2.78 -15.96 15.15
CA VAL A 56 1.65 -15.24 15.76
C VAL A 56 0.42 -16.13 15.87
N LYS A 57 -0.50 -15.72 16.75
CA LYS A 57 -1.75 -16.45 17.01
C LYS A 57 -2.56 -16.68 15.73
N GLY A 58 -2.99 -17.93 15.52
CA GLY A 58 -3.85 -18.30 14.38
C GLY A 58 -3.10 -18.59 13.08
N GLU A 59 -1.78 -18.70 13.11
CA GLU A 59 -1.00 -19.12 11.95
C GLU A 59 -1.39 -20.53 11.48
N GLY A 60 -1.54 -20.71 10.17
CA GLY A 60 -1.90 -21.98 9.55
C GLY A 60 -3.38 -22.33 9.59
N MET A 61 -4.25 -21.50 10.18
CA MET A 61 -5.70 -21.75 10.18
C MET A 61 -6.27 -21.74 8.77
N ILE A 62 -7.28 -22.58 8.56
CA ILE A 62 -7.96 -22.73 7.26
C ILE A 62 -9.38 -22.20 7.38
N PHE A 63 -9.77 -21.34 6.45
CA PHE A 63 -11.10 -20.72 6.41
C PHE A 63 -11.84 -21.04 5.11
N LYS A 64 -13.13 -21.25 5.22
CA LYS A 64 -14.03 -21.53 4.09
C LYS A 64 -14.23 -20.33 3.17
N SER A 65 -14.10 -19.12 3.72
CA SER A 65 -14.22 -17.87 2.99
C SER A 65 -13.41 -16.77 3.67
N PHE A 66 -13.16 -15.67 2.95
CA PHE A 66 -12.51 -14.50 3.54
C PHE A 66 -13.35 -13.86 4.66
N ASN A 67 -14.67 -13.86 4.53
CA ASN A 67 -15.58 -13.35 5.59
C ASN A 67 -15.43 -14.13 6.90
N GLU A 68 -15.22 -15.43 6.83
CA GLU A 68 -14.94 -16.24 8.02
C GLU A 68 -13.58 -15.88 8.65
N ALA A 69 -12.57 -15.66 7.84
CA ALA A 69 -11.27 -15.19 8.32
C ALA A 69 -11.37 -13.80 8.97
N LEU A 70 -12.20 -12.91 8.42
CA LEU A 70 -12.46 -11.59 8.99
C LEU A 70 -13.17 -11.68 10.35
N LEU A 71 -14.19 -12.54 10.47
CA LEU A 71 -14.86 -12.81 11.75
C LEU A 71 -13.88 -13.40 12.79
N ALA A 72 -13.00 -14.29 12.36
CA ALA A 72 -11.98 -14.85 13.24
C ALA A 72 -11.00 -13.76 13.73
N TYR A 73 -10.67 -12.80 12.87
CA TYR A 73 -9.85 -11.65 13.24
C TYR A 73 -10.59 -10.73 14.25
N GLU A 74 -11.85 -10.42 14.01
CA GLU A 74 -12.67 -9.61 14.92
C GLU A 74 -12.83 -10.26 16.30
N ASN A 75 -12.91 -11.58 16.35
CA ASN A 75 -12.93 -12.36 17.59
C ASN A 75 -11.51 -12.60 18.18
N ALA A 76 -10.49 -11.96 17.63
CA ALA A 76 -9.09 -12.12 18.06
C ALA A 76 -8.58 -13.57 18.07
N ALA A 77 -9.16 -14.44 17.23
CA ALA A 77 -8.67 -15.82 17.02
C ALA A 77 -7.42 -15.83 16.14
N VAL A 78 -7.33 -14.91 15.19
CA VAL A 78 -6.16 -14.67 14.32
C VAL A 78 -5.75 -13.19 14.39
N THR A 79 -4.52 -12.90 13.98
CA THR A 79 -4.02 -11.53 13.86
C THR A 79 -3.97 -11.09 12.39
N LEU A 80 -3.81 -9.80 12.12
CA LEU A 80 -3.61 -9.27 10.75
C LEU A 80 -2.40 -9.88 10.05
N HIS A 81 -1.38 -10.21 10.82
CA HIS A 81 -0.08 -10.67 10.34
C HIS A 81 0.04 -12.20 10.26
N SER A 82 -1.01 -12.91 10.71
CA SER A 82 -1.05 -14.38 10.68
C SER A 82 -1.21 -14.87 9.26
N ARG A 83 -0.35 -15.79 8.85
CA ARG A 83 -0.49 -16.49 7.58
C ARG A 83 -1.58 -17.55 7.69
N VAL A 84 -2.61 -17.43 6.87
CA VAL A 84 -3.81 -18.25 6.89
C VAL A 84 -4.11 -18.79 5.50
N LYS A 85 -4.90 -19.85 5.44
CA LYS A 85 -5.36 -20.46 4.19
C LYS A 85 -6.85 -20.15 4.02
N VAL A 86 -7.18 -19.51 2.91
CA VAL A 86 -8.57 -19.13 2.61
C VAL A 86 -9.00 -19.77 1.30
N ARG A 87 -10.18 -20.39 1.31
CA ARG A 87 -10.80 -20.92 0.10
C ARG A 87 -11.36 -19.76 -0.72
N VAL A 88 -10.86 -19.62 -1.96
CA VAL A 88 -11.26 -18.57 -2.90
C VAL A 88 -11.91 -19.23 -4.11
N SER A 89 -12.99 -18.64 -4.61
CA SER A 89 -13.65 -19.04 -5.85
C SER A 89 -13.64 -17.86 -6.80
N LYS A 90 -13.12 -18.07 -8.01
CA LYS A 90 -13.03 -17.04 -9.05
C LYS A 90 -13.70 -17.53 -10.32
N LYS A 91 -14.50 -16.67 -10.93
CA LYS A 91 -15.08 -16.93 -12.24
C LYS A 91 -14.04 -16.61 -13.31
N MET A 92 -13.72 -17.59 -14.12
CA MET A 92 -12.76 -17.48 -15.22
C MET A 92 -13.41 -16.80 -16.44
N PRO A 93 -12.60 -16.26 -17.38
CA PRO A 93 -13.13 -15.67 -18.63
C PRO A 93 -13.94 -16.64 -19.48
N ASP A 94 -13.67 -17.92 -19.39
CA ASP A 94 -14.40 -19.01 -20.06
C ASP A 94 -15.76 -19.36 -19.41
N GLY A 95 -16.12 -18.66 -18.33
CA GLY A 95 -17.36 -18.86 -17.59
C GLY A 95 -17.30 -19.96 -16.52
N THR A 96 -16.22 -20.74 -16.44
CA THR A 96 -16.03 -21.75 -15.40
C THR A 96 -15.69 -21.12 -14.06
N VAL A 97 -16.09 -21.76 -12.94
CA VAL A 97 -15.74 -21.33 -11.59
C VAL A 97 -14.61 -22.20 -11.09
N LYS A 98 -13.43 -21.61 -10.96
CA LYS A 98 -12.29 -22.28 -10.34
C LYS A 98 -12.27 -21.98 -8.85
N THR A 99 -12.12 -23.02 -8.03
CA THR A 99 -12.07 -22.92 -6.56
C THR A 99 -10.79 -23.57 -6.06
N GLY A 100 -10.11 -22.89 -5.16
CA GLY A 100 -8.89 -23.41 -4.57
C GLY A 100 -8.58 -22.71 -3.25
N THR A 101 -7.51 -23.11 -2.61
CA THR A 101 -7.04 -22.52 -1.36
C THR A 101 -5.85 -21.62 -1.65
N VAL A 102 -5.93 -20.39 -1.19
CA VAL A 102 -4.86 -19.39 -1.28
C VAL A 102 -4.31 -19.16 0.12
N GLU A 103 -3.00 -19.14 0.23
CA GLU A 103 -2.29 -18.87 1.48
C GLU A 103 -1.69 -17.47 1.45
N SER A 104 -2.07 -16.64 2.43
CA SER A 104 -1.55 -15.29 2.63
C SER A 104 -1.90 -14.78 4.02
N THR A 105 -1.51 -13.55 4.36
CA THR A 105 -1.91 -12.96 5.64
C THR A 105 -3.31 -12.34 5.56
N VAL A 106 -4.00 -12.30 6.70
CA VAL A 106 -5.34 -11.68 6.79
C VAL A 106 -5.32 -10.24 6.28
N GLY A 107 -4.29 -9.47 6.62
CA GLY A 107 -4.14 -8.09 6.18
C GLY A 107 -3.94 -7.96 4.66
N ARG A 108 -3.19 -8.87 4.02
CA ARG A 108 -3.02 -8.88 2.56
C ARG A 108 -4.33 -9.23 1.84
N PHE A 109 -5.13 -10.14 2.38
CA PHE A 109 -6.47 -10.38 1.86
C PHE A 109 -7.33 -9.12 1.88
N MET A 110 -7.34 -8.39 3.01
CA MET A 110 -8.06 -7.10 3.12
C MET A 110 -7.56 -6.06 2.12
N PHE A 111 -6.25 -5.98 1.89
CA PHE A 111 -5.67 -5.06 0.92
C PHE A 111 -6.06 -5.42 -0.51
N ASN A 112 -6.07 -6.70 -0.84
CA ASN A 112 -6.44 -7.18 -2.17
C ASN A 112 -7.93 -6.98 -2.51
N GLU A 113 -8.82 -6.80 -1.53
CA GLU A 113 -10.23 -6.47 -1.79
C GLU A 113 -10.42 -5.07 -2.40
N ILE A 114 -9.53 -4.12 -2.07
CA ILE A 114 -9.67 -2.75 -2.53
C ILE A 114 -8.92 -2.45 -3.83
N ILE A 115 -8.05 -3.35 -4.29
CA ILE A 115 -7.29 -3.19 -5.53
C ILE A 115 -7.81 -4.12 -6.62
N PRO A 116 -7.75 -3.71 -7.90
CA PRO A 116 -8.04 -4.60 -9.01
C PRO A 116 -7.13 -5.83 -9.00
N GLN A 117 -7.68 -7.00 -9.37
CA GLN A 117 -6.96 -8.28 -9.34
C GLN A 117 -6.44 -8.69 -10.73
N ASP A 118 -6.12 -7.72 -11.58
CA ASP A 118 -5.62 -7.88 -12.95
C ASP A 118 -4.50 -6.87 -13.28
N LEU A 119 -3.73 -6.50 -12.26
CA LEU A 119 -2.63 -5.53 -12.39
C LEU A 119 -1.37 -6.14 -13.04
N GLY A 120 -1.28 -7.47 -13.13
CA GLY A 120 -0.14 -8.15 -13.74
C GLY A 120 1.11 -8.22 -12.86
N PHE A 121 0.92 -8.32 -11.54
CA PHE A 121 1.99 -8.75 -10.62
C PHE A 121 2.11 -10.26 -10.58
N VAL A 122 1.01 -10.95 -10.85
CA VAL A 122 0.95 -12.41 -10.95
C VAL A 122 0.70 -12.77 -12.40
N ASP A 123 1.55 -13.64 -12.94
CA ASP A 123 1.34 -14.22 -14.27
C ASP A 123 0.18 -15.22 -14.20
N ARG A 124 -0.95 -14.83 -14.76
CA ARG A 124 -2.19 -15.61 -14.79
C ARG A 124 -2.22 -16.68 -15.89
N GLU A 125 -1.27 -16.68 -16.81
CA GLU A 125 -1.15 -17.68 -17.87
C GLU A 125 -0.54 -18.98 -17.35
N VAL A 126 0.19 -18.91 -16.24
CA VAL A 126 0.77 -20.08 -15.58
C VAL A 126 -0.31 -20.85 -14.81
N GLU A 127 -0.44 -22.13 -15.11
CA GLU A 127 -1.38 -23.02 -14.43
C GLU A 127 -1.09 -23.08 -12.92
N GLY A 128 -2.12 -22.84 -12.09
CA GLY A 128 -2.03 -22.77 -10.64
C GLY A 128 -2.00 -21.34 -10.06
N ASN A 129 -1.70 -20.33 -10.89
CA ASN A 129 -1.62 -18.93 -10.43
C ASN A 129 -2.95 -18.17 -10.51
N GLU A 130 -3.99 -18.77 -11.08
CA GLU A 130 -5.23 -18.06 -11.41
C GLU A 130 -5.97 -17.51 -10.18
N LEU A 131 -5.80 -18.17 -9.04
CA LEU A 131 -6.44 -17.79 -7.78
C LEU A 131 -5.57 -16.96 -6.86
N LEU A 132 -4.28 -16.84 -7.14
CA LEU A 132 -3.35 -16.10 -6.29
C LEU A 132 -3.74 -14.63 -6.18
N LEU A 133 -3.42 -14.02 -5.04
CA LEU A 133 -3.60 -12.58 -4.82
C LEU A 133 -2.62 -11.79 -5.69
N GLU A 134 -3.04 -10.65 -6.21
CA GLU A 134 -2.14 -9.75 -6.94
C GLU A 134 -1.01 -9.24 -6.06
N VAL A 135 -1.30 -8.95 -4.80
CA VAL A 135 -0.34 -8.45 -3.83
C VAL A 135 -0.20 -9.43 -2.68
N ASP A 136 0.83 -10.28 -2.74
CA ASP A 136 1.25 -11.17 -1.64
C ASP A 136 2.66 -10.83 -1.15
N PHE A 137 3.01 -9.55 -1.19
CA PHE A 137 4.27 -9.01 -0.70
C PHE A 137 4.03 -7.84 0.24
N HIS A 138 5.08 -7.48 0.97
CA HIS A 138 5.04 -6.33 1.87
C HIS A 138 5.01 -5.02 1.09
N VAL A 139 4.03 -4.17 1.36
CA VAL A 139 3.75 -2.96 0.58
C VAL A 139 4.27 -1.73 1.28
N GLY A 140 5.28 -1.10 0.70
CA GLY A 140 5.78 0.21 1.08
C GLY A 140 5.43 1.28 0.03
N LYS A 141 6.00 2.47 0.17
CA LYS A 141 5.75 3.61 -0.73
C LYS A 141 6.07 3.31 -2.20
N LYS A 142 7.17 2.59 -2.45
CA LYS A 142 7.60 2.22 -3.82
C LYS A 142 6.60 1.27 -4.47
N GLN A 143 6.17 0.25 -3.74
CA GLN A 143 5.20 -0.72 -4.21
C GLN A 143 3.82 -0.07 -4.46
N LEU A 144 3.37 0.83 -3.60
CA LEU A 144 2.14 1.60 -3.82
C LEU A 144 2.19 2.41 -5.10
N LYS A 145 3.33 3.08 -5.39
CA LYS A 145 3.51 3.79 -6.65
C LYS A 145 3.37 2.85 -7.86
N GLN A 146 3.99 1.67 -7.81
CA GLN A 146 3.90 0.67 -8.88
C GLN A 146 2.48 0.11 -9.06
N ILE A 147 1.76 -0.13 -7.96
CA ILE A 147 0.36 -0.58 -8.01
C ILE A 147 -0.51 0.47 -8.72
N LEU A 148 -0.35 1.74 -8.37
CA LEU A 148 -1.11 2.83 -8.98
C LEU A 148 -0.75 3.05 -10.44
N GLU A 149 0.52 2.95 -10.81
CA GLU A 149 0.99 3.05 -12.18
C GLU A 149 0.36 1.95 -13.06
N LYS A 150 0.36 0.71 -12.59
CA LYS A 150 -0.31 -0.39 -13.28
C LYS A 150 -1.83 -0.22 -13.31
N CYS A 151 -2.42 0.28 -12.22
CA CYS A 151 -3.85 0.51 -12.15
C CYS A 151 -4.29 1.56 -13.19
N ILE A 152 -3.57 2.68 -13.32
CA ILE A 152 -3.92 3.73 -14.27
C ILE A 152 -3.75 3.27 -15.73
N ASN A 153 -2.72 2.47 -15.99
CA ASN A 153 -2.47 1.93 -17.32
C ASN A 153 -3.53 0.90 -17.76
N ASN A 154 -4.01 0.07 -16.84
CA ASN A 154 -4.96 -0.99 -17.15
C ASN A 154 -6.43 -0.54 -17.07
N HIS A 155 -6.76 0.35 -16.12
CA HIS A 155 -8.16 0.70 -15.80
C HIS A 155 -8.51 2.18 -16.02
N GLY A 156 -7.51 3.03 -16.32
CA GLY A 156 -7.71 4.46 -16.53
C GLY A 156 -7.93 5.25 -15.24
N ALA A 157 -8.20 6.54 -15.41
CA ALA A 157 -8.20 7.52 -14.33
C ALA A 157 -9.30 7.33 -13.29
N THR A 158 -10.53 7.03 -13.71
CA THR A 158 -11.69 6.92 -12.81
C THR A 158 -11.51 5.79 -11.81
N LYS A 159 -11.17 4.60 -12.29
CA LYS A 159 -10.95 3.42 -11.43
C LYS A 159 -9.76 3.61 -10.50
N THR A 160 -8.71 4.26 -11.00
CA THR A 160 -7.54 4.60 -10.18
C THR A 160 -7.88 5.59 -9.08
N ALA A 161 -8.74 6.59 -9.34
CA ALA A 161 -9.19 7.53 -8.31
C ALA A 161 -9.99 6.82 -7.20
N GLU A 162 -10.91 5.90 -7.56
CA GLU A 162 -11.63 5.07 -6.59
C GLU A 162 -10.68 4.21 -5.74
N THR A 163 -9.70 3.59 -6.40
CA THR A 163 -8.67 2.77 -5.71
C THR A 163 -7.81 3.61 -4.78
N LEU A 164 -7.42 4.82 -5.19
CA LEU A 164 -6.69 5.77 -4.34
C LEU A 164 -7.49 6.15 -3.09
N ASP A 165 -8.78 6.44 -3.23
CA ASP A 165 -9.64 6.76 -2.08
C ASP A 165 -9.82 5.58 -1.14
N ALA A 166 -9.91 4.37 -1.67
CA ALA A 166 -9.97 3.14 -0.88
C ALA A 166 -8.65 2.90 -0.12
N ILE A 167 -7.51 3.05 -0.78
CA ILE A 167 -6.18 2.94 -0.16
C ILE A 167 -6.00 4.00 0.94
N LYS A 168 -6.40 5.24 0.69
CA LYS A 168 -6.37 6.32 1.68
C LYS A 168 -7.17 5.95 2.92
N SER A 169 -8.41 5.54 2.75
CA SER A 169 -9.32 5.20 3.86
C SER A 169 -8.81 4.00 4.67
N LEU A 170 -8.33 2.96 3.99
CA LEU A 170 -7.76 1.78 4.60
C LEU A 170 -6.45 2.11 5.34
N GLY A 171 -5.58 2.92 4.73
CA GLY A 171 -4.31 3.35 5.30
C GLY A 171 -4.51 4.10 6.62
N TYR A 172 -5.35 5.11 6.67
CA TYR A 172 -5.66 5.83 7.90
C TYR A 172 -6.31 4.95 8.97
N LYS A 173 -7.25 4.07 8.58
CA LYS A 173 -7.90 3.14 9.51
C LYS A 173 -6.86 2.25 10.21
N TYR A 174 -5.92 1.69 9.46
CA TYR A 174 -4.94 0.76 10.03
C TYR A 174 -3.74 1.47 10.65
N SER A 175 -3.40 2.68 10.26
CA SER A 175 -2.44 3.51 10.97
C SER A 175 -2.94 3.83 12.39
N THR A 176 -4.21 4.20 12.52
CA THR A 176 -4.84 4.44 13.84
C THR A 176 -4.87 3.17 14.70
N ARG A 177 -5.22 2.01 14.12
CA ARG A 177 -5.26 0.73 14.85
C ARG A 177 -3.88 0.20 15.22
N ALA A 178 -2.88 0.46 14.39
CA ALA A 178 -1.49 0.08 14.65
C ALA A 178 -0.92 0.81 15.87
N ALA A 179 -1.37 2.04 16.12
CA ALA A 179 -0.93 2.90 17.21
C ALA A 179 0.61 2.98 17.31
N MET A 180 1.29 3.07 16.16
CA MET A 180 2.75 3.14 16.11
C MET A 180 3.23 4.44 16.70
N THR A 181 4.20 4.34 17.59
CA THR A 181 4.85 5.50 18.23
C THR A 181 6.34 5.22 18.42
N VAL A 182 7.10 6.27 18.65
CA VAL A 182 8.54 6.19 18.91
C VAL A 182 8.80 6.79 20.30
N SER A 183 9.45 6.02 21.15
CA SER A 183 9.92 6.44 22.47
C SER A 183 11.32 7.06 22.37
N ILE A 184 11.70 7.88 23.33
CA ILE A 184 13.08 8.37 23.45
C ILE A 184 14.07 7.20 23.63
N SER A 185 13.64 6.13 24.30
CA SER A 185 14.47 4.93 24.50
C SER A 185 14.71 4.13 23.22
N ASP A 186 13.89 4.33 22.17
CA ASP A 186 14.06 3.66 20.87
C ASP A 186 15.14 4.33 20.00
N MET A 187 15.63 5.49 20.43
CA MET A 187 16.69 6.23 19.77
C MET A 187 18.07 5.75 20.24
N GLU A 188 18.57 4.72 19.58
CA GLU A 188 19.89 4.20 19.86
C GLU A 188 20.99 5.05 19.18
N VAL A 189 22.01 5.41 19.95
CA VAL A 189 23.18 6.10 19.41
C VAL A 189 24.20 5.05 18.96
N PRO A 190 24.60 5.00 17.67
CA PRO A 190 25.59 4.06 17.18
C PRO A 190 26.91 4.18 17.95
N ALA A 191 27.52 3.04 18.28
CA ALA A 191 28.79 3.00 19.02
C ALA A 191 29.93 3.73 18.29
N ALA A 192 29.93 3.66 16.96
CA ALA A 192 30.91 4.32 16.09
C ALA A 192 30.85 5.86 16.14
N LYS A 193 29.80 6.47 16.71
CA LYS A 193 29.66 7.94 16.75
C LYS A 193 30.87 8.63 17.38
N LYS A 194 31.40 8.08 18.48
CA LYS A 194 32.53 8.69 19.21
C LYS A 194 33.82 8.69 18.38
N GLU A 195 34.06 7.59 17.65
CA GLU A 195 35.25 7.45 16.79
C GLU A 195 35.18 8.40 15.59
N ILE A 196 34.03 8.45 14.92
CA ILE A 196 33.80 9.34 13.77
C ILE A 196 33.91 10.81 14.19
N LEU A 197 33.38 11.18 15.34
CA LEU A 197 33.50 12.55 15.85
C LEU A 197 34.97 12.92 16.18
N ALA A 198 35.69 12.01 16.82
CA ALA A 198 37.12 12.26 17.15
C ALA A 198 37.99 12.39 15.90
N GLU A 199 37.73 11.57 14.88
CA GLU A 199 38.42 11.68 13.58
C GLU A 199 38.10 13.00 12.88
N ALA A 200 36.79 13.37 12.81
CA ALA A 200 36.35 14.63 12.22
C ALA A 200 36.95 15.86 12.95
N GLU A 201 36.98 15.82 14.26
CA GLU A 201 37.55 16.89 15.08
C GLU A 201 39.09 17.02 14.85
N SER A 202 39.82 15.92 14.77
CA SER A 202 41.24 15.89 14.42
C SER A 202 41.51 16.51 13.05
N LEU A 203 40.72 16.14 12.02
CA LEU A 203 40.83 16.71 10.68
C LEU A 203 40.47 18.19 10.64
N SER A 204 39.47 18.62 11.38
CA SER A 204 39.11 20.03 11.49
C SER A 204 40.20 20.87 12.11
N LEU A 205 40.84 20.39 13.17
CA LEU A 205 41.94 21.08 13.83
C LEU A 205 43.18 21.24 12.94
N ILE A 206 43.48 20.27 12.08
CA ILE A 206 44.60 20.36 11.10
C ILE A 206 44.36 21.54 10.14
N HIS A 207 43.12 21.72 9.64
CA HIS A 207 42.79 22.80 8.71
C HIS A 207 42.72 24.18 9.35
N ILE A 208 42.52 24.28 10.66
CA ILE A 208 42.49 25.56 11.38
C ILE A 208 43.93 26.03 11.75
N SER A 209 44.87 25.10 11.85
CA SER A 209 46.26 25.39 12.23
C SER A 209 47.20 25.70 11.05
N GLU A 210 46.76 25.53 9.80
CA GLU A 210 47.40 25.99 8.58
C GLU A 210 46.90 27.38 8.17
#